data_d124390419224ac0e304e0706dff50dc
#
_entry.id   d124390419224ac0e304e0706dff50dc
#
_cell.length_a   1.000
_cell.length_b   1.000
_cell.length_c   1.000
_cell.angle_alpha   90.00
_cell.angle_beta   90.00
_cell.angle_gamma   90.00
#
_symmetry.space_group_name_H-M   'P 1'
#
loop_
_entity.id
_entity.type
_entity.pdbx_description
1 polymer ?
#
loop_
_entity_poly.entity_id
_entity_poly.type
_entity_poly.pdbx_seq_one_letter_code
_entity_poly.pdbx_strand_id
1 'polypeptide(L)'
;MAITKQYLKSKPVCKVTFTVGAKDAQNVAVVGDFNKWDPSASALKKLRNGTFKGTIDLPKDNTYEFKYLIDGNFVNEADADRFQWNDYAGAENSVLVV
;
A
#
# COMPACT_ATOMS: atom_id res chain seq x y z
N MET A 1 -4.59 -9.05 4.50
CA MET A 1 -3.81 -8.08 3.70
C MET A 1 -3.27 -8.77 2.47
N ALA A 2 -3.40 -8.15 1.33
CA ALA A 2 -2.89 -8.72 0.10
C ALA A 2 -2.52 -7.63 -0.89
N ILE A 3 -1.54 -7.95 -1.75
CA ILE A 3 -1.13 -7.08 -2.85
C ILE A 3 -1.26 -7.89 -4.13
N THR A 4 -1.94 -7.31 -5.12
CA THR A 4 -2.04 -7.88 -6.45
C THR A 4 -1.40 -6.96 -7.45
N LYS A 5 -0.55 -7.50 -8.31
CA LYS A 5 0.18 -6.74 -9.33
C LYS A 5 -0.28 -7.18 -10.72
N GLN A 6 -0.61 -6.21 -11.57
CA GLN A 6 -0.97 -6.45 -12.95
C GLN A 6 -0.16 -5.53 -13.86
N TYR A 7 0.75 -6.11 -14.62
CA TYR A 7 1.58 -5.34 -15.55
C TYR A 7 0.81 -5.08 -16.83
N LEU A 8 0.77 -3.81 -17.24
CA LEU A 8 0.06 -3.41 -18.45
C LEU A 8 0.95 -3.64 -19.67
N LYS A 9 0.36 -4.17 -20.76
CA LYS A 9 1.12 -4.46 -21.97
C LYS A 9 1.45 -3.22 -22.78
N SER A 10 0.59 -2.20 -22.71
CA SER A 10 0.70 -0.99 -23.53
C SER A 10 1.47 0.14 -22.87
N LYS A 11 1.79 0.03 -21.59
CA LYS A 11 2.44 1.09 -20.81
C LYS A 11 3.44 0.50 -19.84
N PRO A 12 4.54 1.21 -19.52
CA PRO A 12 5.51 0.75 -18.53
C PRO A 12 4.99 0.97 -17.10
N VAL A 13 3.79 0.45 -16.81
CA VAL A 13 3.06 0.67 -15.57
C VAL A 13 2.59 -0.66 -15.00
N CYS A 14 2.67 -0.78 -13.68
CA CYS A 14 2.08 -1.88 -12.93
C CYS A 14 0.87 -1.37 -12.16
N LYS A 15 -0.26 -2.01 -12.38
CA LYS A 15 -1.48 -1.73 -11.63
C LYS A 15 -1.43 -2.54 -10.34
N VAL A 16 -1.31 -1.84 -9.22
CA VAL A 16 -1.17 -2.47 -7.91
C VAL A 16 -2.46 -2.32 -7.11
N THR A 17 -3.02 -3.43 -6.70
CA THR A 17 -4.23 -3.45 -5.87
C THR A 17 -3.86 -3.83 -4.44
N PHE A 18 -4.23 -2.96 -3.51
CA PHE A 18 -4.03 -3.18 -2.08
C PHE A 18 -5.36 -3.60 -1.45
N THR A 19 -5.32 -4.68 -0.68
CA THR A 19 -6.51 -5.21 0.01
C THR A 19 -6.18 -5.39 1.48
N VAL A 20 -6.98 -4.78 2.36
CA VAL A 20 -6.77 -4.81 3.80
C VAL A 20 -8.05 -5.27 4.49
N GLY A 21 -7.96 -6.39 5.21
CA GLY A 21 -9.07 -6.90 6.00
C GLY A 21 -9.10 -6.23 7.36
N ALA A 22 -9.70 -5.06 7.45
CA ALA A 22 -9.80 -4.29 8.69
C ALA A 22 -11.27 -3.97 8.97
N LYS A 23 -12.03 -5.00 9.24
CA LYS A 23 -13.50 -4.95 9.37
C LYS A 23 -14.00 -3.86 10.32
N ASP A 24 -13.30 -3.66 11.44
CA ASP A 24 -13.72 -2.70 12.46
C ASP A 24 -13.10 -1.31 12.26
N ALA A 25 -12.25 -1.14 11.26
CA ALA A 25 -11.66 0.15 10.99
C ALA A 25 -12.64 1.08 10.27
N GLN A 26 -12.48 2.37 10.49
CA GLN A 26 -13.28 3.39 9.80
C GLN A 26 -12.53 3.96 8.60
N ASN A 27 -11.20 4.12 8.72
CA ASN A 27 -10.39 4.70 7.67
C ASN A 27 -9.12 3.88 7.47
N VAL A 28 -8.81 3.55 6.22
CA VAL A 28 -7.58 2.88 5.83
C VAL A 28 -7.01 3.60 4.62
N ALA A 29 -5.72 3.92 4.68
CA ALA A 29 -5.01 4.52 3.55
C ALA A 29 -3.70 3.78 3.34
N VAL A 30 -3.19 3.79 2.11
CA VAL A 30 -1.83 3.37 1.84
C VAL A 30 -0.96 4.61 1.69
N VAL A 31 0.16 4.64 2.39
CA VAL A 31 1.11 5.76 2.37
C VAL A 31 2.48 5.23 2.02
N GLY A 32 3.19 5.93 1.16
CA GLY A 32 4.50 5.48 0.73
C GLY A 32 5.21 6.47 -0.16
N ASP A 33 6.35 6.04 -0.68
CA ASP A 33 7.20 6.86 -1.57
C ASP A 33 6.45 7.32 -2.82
N PHE A 34 5.43 6.57 -3.25
CA PHE A 34 4.67 6.88 -4.46
C PHE A 34 3.65 8.02 -4.27
N ASN A 35 3.35 8.43 -3.05
CA ASN A 35 2.40 9.52 -2.77
C ASN A 35 2.88 10.47 -1.69
N LYS A 36 4.20 10.56 -1.49
CA LYS A 36 4.85 11.42 -0.49
C LYS A 36 4.36 11.15 0.94
N TRP A 37 3.96 9.93 1.21
CA TRP A 37 3.45 9.51 2.53
C TRP A 37 2.22 10.30 2.99
N ASP A 38 1.41 10.80 2.04
CA ASP A 38 0.23 11.62 2.30
C ASP A 38 -0.98 10.70 2.56
N PRO A 39 -1.55 10.72 3.77
CA PRO A 39 -2.68 9.84 4.10
C PRO A 39 -3.95 10.17 3.33
N SER A 40 -4.05 11.36 2.74
CA SER A 40 -5.24 11.76 1.99
C SER A 40 -5.13 11.42 0.50
N ALA A 41 -3.95 11.03 0.02
CA ALA A 41 -3.71 10.81 -1.41
C ALA A 41 -4.25 9.45 -1.89
N SER A 42 -4.23 8.43 -1.04
CA SER A 42 -4.58 7.06 -1.44
C SER A 42 -5.41 6.36 -0.37
N ALA A 43 -6.55 6.94 -0.06
CA ALA A 43 -7.52 6.33 0.85
C ALA A 43 -8.15 5.09 0.18
N LEU A 44 -8.19 3.98 0.90
CA LEU A 44 -8.82 2.76 0.41
C LEU A 44 -10.32 2.81 0.67
N LYS A 45 -11.08 2.20 -0.21
CA LYS A 45 -12.53 2.16 -0.13
C LYS A 45 -12.99 0.92 0.64
N LYS A 46 -13.86 1.11 1.63
CA LYS A 46 -14.44 0.01 2.39
C LYS A 46 -15.51 -0.69 1.54
N LEU A 47 -15.34 -1.99 1.36
CA LEU A 47 -16.30 -2.83 0.66
C LEU A 47 -17.37 -3.34 1.63
N ARG A 48 -18.44 -3.87 1.05
CA ARG A 48 -19.59 -4.37 1.82
C ARG A 48 -19.20 -5.45 2.84
N ASN A 49 -18.19 -6.25 2.55
CA ASN A 49 -17.72 -7.31 3.44
C ASN A 49 -16.74 -6.84 4.53
N GLY A 50 -16.51 -5.53 4.63
CA GLY A 50 -15.58 -4.98 5.62
C GLY A 50 -14.13 -4.92 5.18
N THR A 51 -13.82 -5.34 3.97
CA THR A 51 -12.48 -5.25 3.40
C THR A 51 -12.27 -3.89 2.75
N PHE A 52 -11.09 -3.30 2.94
CA PHE A 52 -10.70 -2.07 2.27
C PHE A 52 -9.88 -2.41 1.04
N LYS A 53 -10.14 -1.74 -0.07
CA LYS A 53 -9.47 -2.01 -1.33
C LYS A 53 -9.21 -0.73 -2.11
N GLY A 54 -8.06 -0.67 -2.77
CA GLY A 54 -7.71 0.44 -3.66
C GLY A 54 -6.65 0.02 -4.66
N THR A 55 -6.62 0.70 -5.79
CA THR A 55 -5.72 0.40 -6.88
C THR A 55 -4.92 1.64 -7.25
N ILE A 56 -3.62 1.49 -7.45
CA ILE A 56 -2.70 2.55 -7.83
C ILE A 56 -1.88 2.08 -9.01
N ASP A 57 -1.75 2.92 -10.04
CA ASP A 57 -0.88 2.66 -11.17
C ASP A 57 0.51 3.22 -10.86
N LEU A 58 1.52 2.38 -10.88
CA LEU A 58 2.90 2.75 -10.56
C LEU A 58 3.83 2.41 -11.70
N PRO A 59 4.80 3.28 -12.04
CA PRO A 59 5.84 2.94 -13.02
C PRO A 59 6.53 1.64 -12.62
N LYS A 60 6.66 0.72 -13.58
CA LYS A 60 7.35 -0.54 -13.34
C LYS A 60 8.86 -0.35 -13.24
N ASP A 61 9.57 -1.40 -12.83
CA ASP A 61 11.03 -1.41 -12.64
C ASP A 61 11.48 -0.44 -11.54
N ASN A 62 10.63 -0.29 -10.50
CA ASN A 62 10.89 0.56 -9.36
C ASN A 62 10.60 -0.17 -8.06
N THR A 63 11.16 0.36 -6.98
CA THR A 63 10.95 -0.16 -5.64
C THR A 63 10.42 0.96 -4.76
N TYR A 64 9.36 0.69 -4.02
CA TYR A 64 8.71 1.68 -3.18
C TYR A 64 8.60 1.17 -1.75
N GLU A 65 8.87 2.03 -0.77
CA GLU A 65 8.56 1.74 0.63
C GLU A 65 7.18 2.29 0.95
N PHE A 66 6.42 1.55 1.75
CA PHE A 66 5.06 1.93 2.08
C PHE A 66 4.60 1.31 3.40
N LYS A 67 3.49 1.84 3.91
CA LYS A 67 2.75 1.27 5.04
C LYS A 67 1.27 1.54 4.83
N TYR A 68 0.45 0.84 5.61
CA TYR A 68 -0.96 1.20 5.75
C TYR A 68 -1.13 2.10 6.95
N LEU A 69 -2.05 3.05 6.85
CA LEU A 69 -2.49 3.87 7.96
C LEU A 69 -3.93 3.45 8.28
N ILE A 70 -4.11 2.72 9.38
CA ILE A 70 -5.40 2.17 9.77
C ILE A 70 -5.86 2.91 11.04
N ASP A 71 -6.89 3.75 10.89
CA ASP A 71 -7.42 4.59 11.98
C ASP A 71 -6.32 5.33 12.75
N GLY A 72 -5.36 5.89 12.01
CA GLY A 72 -4.26 6.65 12.57
C GLY A 72 -3.04 5.84 13.02
N ASN A 73 -3.06 4.52 12.85
CA ASN A 73 -1.95 3.65 13.24
C ASN A 73 -1.24 3.08 12.01
N PHE A 74 0.09 3.13 12.00
CA PHE A 74 0.88 2.57 10.91
C PHE A 74 0.99 1.05 11.06
N VAL A 75 0.71 0.34 9.96
CA VAL A 75 0.76 -1.12 9.92
C VAL A 75 1.46 -1.57 8.65
N ASN A 76 2.37 -2.52 8.76
CA ASN A 76 3.06 -3.08 7.61
C ASN A 76 2.21 -4.14 6.90
N GLU A 77 2.51 -4.36 5.62
CA GLU A 77 1.91 -5.42 4.82
C GLU A 77 2.65 -6.72 5.08
N ALA A 78 1.93 -7.73 5.58
CA ALA A 78 2.55 -9.04 5.87
C ALA A 78 3.09 -9.74 4.62
N ASP A 79 2.45 -9.50 3.46
CA ASP A 79 2.83 -10.12 2.19
C ASP A 79 3.69 -9.19 1.31
N ALA A 80 4.36 -8.21 1.91
CA ALA A 80 5.27 -7.33 1.18
C ALA A 80 6.41 -8.14 0.54
N ASP A 81 6.97 -7.61 -0.56
CA ASP A 81 8.08 -8.28 -1.24
C ASP A 81 9.30 -8.42 -0.32
N ARG A 82 9.52 -7.42 0.52
CA ARG A 82 10.53 -7.45 1.58
C ARG A 82 10.26 -6.33 2.58
N PHE A 83 11.10 -6.21 3.60
CA PHE A 83 11.01 -5.14 4.60
C PHE A 83 12.34 -4.40 4.64
N GLN A 84 12.28 -3.08 4.86
CA GLN A 84 13.44 -2.22 4.92
C GLN A 84 13.42 -1.41 6.21
N TRP A 85 14.49 -1.51 7.00
CA TRP A 85 14.63 -0.70 8.21
C TRP A 85 14.79 0.77 7.84
N ASN A 86 14.05 1.63 8.53
CA ASN A 86 14.11 3.07 8.37
C ASN A 86 14.58 3.69 9.70
N ASP A 87 15.81 4.20 9.72
CA ASP A 87 16.40 4.79 10.93
C ASP A 87 15.61 6.01 11.41
N TYR A 88 15.10 6.79 10.48
CA TYR A 88 14.33 8.00 10.82
C TYR A 88 13.04 7.65 11.56
N ALA A 89 12.33 6.64 11.11
CA ALA A 89 11.09 6.20 11.74
C ALA A 89 11.32 5.26 12.92
N GLY A 90 12.51 4.67 13.04
CA GLY A 90 12.82 3.67 14.05
C GLY A 90 12.01 2.38 13.87
N ALA A 91 11.67 2.03 12.63
CA ALA A 91 10.82 0.88 12.31
C ALA A 91 11.09 0.41 10.89
N GLU A 92 10.64 -0.80 10.59
CA GLU A 92 10.68 -1.33 9.22
C GLU A 92 9.52 -0.79 8.40
N ASN A 93 9.77 -0.54 7.13
CA ASN A 93 8.73 -0.26 6.14
C ASN A 93 8.54 -1.48 5.25
N SER A 94 7.31 -1.67 4.76
CA SER A 94 7.01 -2.65 3.73
C SER A 94 7.61 -2.19 2.41
N VAL A 95 8.09 -3.12 1.59
CA VAL A 95 8.70 -2.80 0.30
C VAL A 95 7.91 -3.46 -0.82
N LEU A 96 7.58 -2.67 -1.83
CA LEU A 96 6.87 -3.08 -3.03
C LEU A 96 7.84 -3.01 -4.21
N VAL A 97 8.05 -4.14 -4.89
CA VAL A 97 8.89 -4.23 -6.09
C VAL A 97 7.97 -4.42 -7.31
N VAL A 98 8.01 -3.52 -8.27
CA VAL A 98 7.14 -3.59 -9.46
C VAL A 98 7.91 -3.53 -10.80
#